data_d7d2b86eddc7e2f9fbeda34ad4697571
#
_entry.id   d7d2b86eddc7e2f9fbeda34ad4697571
#
_cell.length_a   1.000
_cell.length_b   1.000
_cell.length_c   1.000
_cell.angle_alpha   90.00
_cell.angle_beta   90.00
_cell.angle_gamma   90.00
#
_symmetry.space_group_name_H-M   'P 1'
#
loop_
_entity.id
_entity.type
_entity.pdbx_description
1 polymer ?
#
loop_
_entity_poly.entity_id
_entity_poly.type
_entity_poly.pdbx_seq_one_letter_code
_entity_poly.pdbx_strand_id
1 'polypeptide(L)'
;MVFDGIWLVVLGVLAVPSLVRGSQAKMLLTMATPFQGFFGVASVLKGAWGVLGLLARVGLVRQVPWLLMSWLAASVVLVTLGFLIGCVTARVFLTDEKLRRRMDATLDFLAPHRAQLGHIAIGTGLWTVVAALVWPLP
;
A
#
# COMPACT_ATOMS: atom_id res chain seq x y z
N MET A 1 1.78 14.17 1.11
CA MET A 1 2.42 13.51 -0.04
C MET A 1 3.74 12.82 0.28
N VAL A 2 4.75 13.51 0.87
CA VAL A 2 6.02 12.85 1.26
C VAL A 2 5.76 11.66 2.18
N PHE A 3 4.90 11.84 3.17
CA PHE A 3 4.53 10.80 4.12
C PHE A 3 3.87 9.57 3.44
N ASP A 4 3.06 9.81 2.42
CA ASP A 4 2.41 8.73 1.65
C ASP A 4 3.42 7.94 0.83
N GLY A 5 4.40 8.63 0.25
CA GLY A 5 5.49 8.00 -0.47
C GLY A 5 6.36 7.12 0.43
N ILE A 6 6.75 7.63 1.59
CA ILE A 6 7.52 6.85 2.59
C ILE A 6 6.71 5.63 3.04
N TRP A 7 5.41 5.81 3.31
CA TRP A 7 4.53 4.73 3.72
C TRP A 7 4.43 3.62 2.65
N LEU A 8 4.33 4.01 1.37
CA LEU A 8 4.33 3.07 0.24
C LEU A 8 5.64 2.30 0.12
N VAL A 9 6.78 2.97 0.32
CA VAL A 9 8.09 2.30 0.31
C VAL A 9 8.17 1.26 1.42
N VAL A 10 7.74 1.61 2.63
CA VAL A 10 7.72 0.68 3.78
C VAL A 10 6.84 -0.53 3.48
N LEU A 11 5.63 -0.32 2.96
CA LEU A 11 4.74 -1.42 2.60
C LEU A 11 5.31 -2.28 1.46
N GLY A 12 5.93 -1.67 0.47
CA GLY A 12 6.58 -2.38 -0.63
C GLY A 12 7.71 -3.28 -0.13
N VAL A 13 8.53 -2.80 0.79
CA VAL A 13 9.59 -3.61 1.44
C VAL A 13 8.99 -4.75 2.27
N LEU A 14 7.91 -4.50 3.01
CA LEU A 14 7.20 -5.55 3.76
C LEU A 14 6.56 -6.60 2.84
N ALA A 15 6.13 -6.20 1.63
CA ALA A 15 5.56 -7.12 0.64
C ALA A 15 6.62 -8.01 -0.03
N VAL A 16 7.88 -7.55 -0.12
CA VAL A 16 8.98 -8.26 -0.78
C VAL A 16 10.16 -8.45 0.18
N PRO A 17 10.05 -9.35 1.15
CA PRO A 17 11.10 -9.58 2.16
C PRO A 17 12.44 -10.04 1.55
N SER A 18 12.44 -10.54 0.32
CA SER A 18 13.65 -10.95 -0.42
C SER A 18 14.57 -9.78 -0.80
N LEU A 19 14.06 -8.54 -0.85
CA LEU A 19 14.87 -7.35 -1.09
C LEU A 19 15.78 -7.01 0.09
N VAL A 20 15.45 -7.52 1.27
CA VAL A 20 16.16 -7.21 2.50
C VAL A 20 17.22 -8.28 2.75
N ARG A 21 18.46 -8.02 2.34
CA ARG A 21 19.59 -8.97 2.41
C ARG A 21 20.38 -8.93 3.73
N GLY A 22 20.15 -7.98 4.62
CA GLY A 22 20.88 -7.84 5.88
C GLY A 22 20.28 -8.65 7.04
N SER A 23 21.12 -9.21 7.93
CA SER A 23 20.65 -9.92 9.12
C SER A 23 19.86 -9.02 10.08
N GLN A 24 20.28 -7.77 10.24
CA GLN A 24 19.59 -6.77 11.06
C GLN A 24 18.22 -6.40 10.49
N ALA A 25 18.13 -6.28 9.18
CA ALA A 25 16.90 -5.95 8.52
C ALA A 25 15.90 -7.13 8.50
N LYS A 26 16.37 -8.37 8.49
CA LYS A 26 15.52 -9.55 8.73
C LYS A 26 14.95 -9.55 10.15
N MET A 27 15.74 -9.15 11.13
CA MET A 27 15.29 -9.03 12.52
C MET A 27 14.20 -7.97 12.68
N LEU A 28 14.35 -6.80 12.03
CA LEU A 28 13.32 -5.76 12.00
C LEU A 28 12.03 -6.24 11.33
N LEU A 29 12.13 -6.98 10.23
CA LEU A 29 10.99 -7.59 9.56
C LEU A 29 10.26 -8.58 10.47
N THR A 30 11.00 -9.41 11.22
CA THR A 30 10.41 -10.36 12.16
C THR A 30 9.68 -9.65 13.29
N MET A 31 10.24 -8.54 13.80
CA MET A 31 9.60 -7.70 14.80
C MET A 31 8.36 -6.96 14.25
N ALA A 32 8.35 -6.63 12.96
CA ALA A 32 7.21 -5.98 12.30
C ALA A 32 6.08 -6.97 11.96
N THR A 33 6.34 -8.29 11.95
CA THR A 33 5.35 -9.32 11.60
C THR A 33 4.04 -9.22 12.39
N PRO A 34 4.03 -9.06 13.73
CA PRO A 34 2.80 -8.94 14.49
C PRO A 34 2.00 -7.67 14.16
N PHE A 35 2.68 -6.62 13.67
CA PHE A 35 2.05 -5.35 13.32
C PHE A 35 1.65 -5.27 11.83
N GLN A 36 2.00 -6.25 11.01
CA GLN A 36 1.70 -6.24 9.57
C GLN A 36 0.20 -6.06 9.30
N GLY A 37 -0.65 -6.71 10.09
CA GLY A 37 -2.08 -6.56 9.94
C GLY A 37 -2.59 -5.15 10.23
N PHE A 38 -2.05 -4.52 11.26
CA PHE A 38 -2.38 -3.13 11.59
C PHE A 38 -1.94 -2.19 10.45
N PHE A 39 -0.72 -2.37 9.94
CA PHE A 39 -0.24 -1.62 8.78
C PHE A 39 -1.10 -1.86 7.54
N GLY A 40 -1.57 -3.09 7.32
CA GLY A 40 -2.46 -3.44 6.23
C GLY A 40 -3.80 -2.69 6.33
N VAL A 41 -4.47 -2.77 7.47
CA VAL A 41 -5.75 -2.09 7.70
C VAL A 41 -5.59 -0.56 7.61
N ALA A 42 -4.57 0.00 8.26
CA ALA A 42 -4.29 1.43 8.21
C ALA A 42 -4.05 1.91 6.76
N SER A 43 -3.39 1.08 5.95
CA SER A 43 -3.13 1.39 4.53
C SER A 43 -4.38 1.35 3.67
N VAL A 44 -5.30 0.40 3.91
CA VAL A 44 -6.60 0.37 3.24
C VAL A 44 -7.41 1.61 3.57
N LEU A 45 -7.52 1.96 4.85
CA LEU A 45 -8.24 3.16 5.29
C LEU A 45 -7.65 4.43 4.70
N LYS A 46 -6.32 4.54 4.73
CA LYS A 46 -5.61 5.69 4.17
C LYS A 46 -5.75 5.78 2.65
N GLY A 47 -5.65 4.66 1.95
CA GLY A 47 -5.86 4.60 0.50
C GLY A 47 -7.30 4.94 0.12
N ALA A 48 -8.30 4.42 0.83
CA ALA A 48 -9.70 4.76 0.63
C ALA A 48 -9.95 6.26 0.88
N TRP A 49 -9.38 6.82 1.95
CA TRP A 49 -9.44 8.27 2.21
C TRP A 49 -8.78 9.08 1.10
N GLY A 50 -7.67 8.60 0.54
CA GLY A 50 -7.00 9.22 -0.62
C GLY A 50 -7.91 9.28 -1.85
N VAL A 51 -8.61 8.19 -2.16
CA VAL A 51 -9.58 8.13 -3.27
C VAL A 51 -10.75 9.09 -3.03
N LEU A 52 -11.33 9.11 -1.84
CA LEU A 52 -12.42 10.03 -1.48
C LEU A 52 -11.96 11.49 -1.56
N GLY A 53 -10.76 11.79 -1.07
CA GLY A 53 -10.16 13.13 -1.16
C GLY A 53 -9.93 13.58 -2.61
N LEU A 54 -9.62 12.65 -3.51
CA LEU A 54 -9.49 12.90 -4.94
C LEU A 54 -10.84 13.25 -5.56
N LEU A 55 -11.89 12.48 -5.23
CA LEU A 55 -13.24 12.73 -5.71
C LEU A 55 -13.76 14.12 -5.29
N ALA A 56 -13.44 14.52 -4.05
CA ALA A 56 -13.79 15.86 -3.55
C ALA A 56 -13.05 17.00 -4.27
N ARG A 57 -11.91 16.70 -4.91
CA ARG A 57 -11.03 17.69 -5.56
C ARG A 57 -11.00 17.57 -7.08
N VAL A 58 -12.00 16.94 -7.69
CA VAL A 58 -12.09 16.77 -9.16
C VAL A 58 -11.97 18.10 -9.93
N GLY A 59 -12.36 19.22 -9.32
CA GLY A 59 -12.16 20.55 -9.92
C GLY A 59 -10.70 20.96 -10.18
N LEU A 60 -9.76 20.37 -9.41
CA LEU A 60 -8.31 20.61 -9.58
C LEU A 60 -7.68 19.79 -10.73
N VAL A 61 -8.42 18.82 -11.28
CA VAL A 61 -7.96 17.95 -12.40
C VAL A 61 -7.48 18.79 -13.59
N ARG A 62 -8.13 19.93 -13.83
CA ARG A 62 -7.78 20.81 -14.96
C ARG A 62 -6.45 21.55 -14.77
N GLN A 63 -5.99 21.71 -13.52
CA GLN A 63 -4.80 22.51 -13.24
C GLN A 63 -3.53 21.64 -13.18
N VAL A 64 -3.60 20.43 -12.61
CA VAL A 64 -2.42 19.57 -12.42
C VAL A 64 -2.77 18.08 -12.61
N PRO A 65 -3.02 17.63 -13.85
CA PRO A 65 -3.47 16.26 -14.13
C PRO A 65 -2.46 15.19 -13.69
N TRP A 66 -1.16 15.45 -13.83
CA TRP A 66 -0.09 14.52 -13.45
C TRP A 66 -0.06 14.21 -11.96
N LEU A 67 -0.32 15.20 -11.13
CA LEU A 67 -0.33 15.04 -9.67
C LEU A 67 -1.49 14.16 -9.24
N LEU A 68 -2.64 14.33 -9.87
CA LEU A 68 -3.85 13.53 -9.59
C LEU A 68 -3.70 12.08 -10.03
N MET A 69 -3.09 11.85 -11.19
CA MET A 69 -2.77 10.49 -11.65
C MET A 69 -1.81 9.78 -10.71
N SER A 70 -0.76 10.48 -10.27
CA SER A 70 0.19 9.94 -9.30
C SER A 70 -0.48 9.64 -7.96
N TRP A 71 -1.37 10.51 -7.49
CA TRP A 71 -2.11 10.32 -6.24
C TRP A 71 -3.10 9.16 -6.33
N LEU A 72 -3.82 9.05 -7.47
CA LEU A 72 -4.72 7.93 -7.72
C LEU A 72 -3.95 6.61 -7.74
N ALA A 73 -2.85 6.54 -8.49
CA ALA A 73 -2.00 5.36 -8.55
C ALA A 73 -1.48 4.96 -7.16
N ALA A 74 -0.98 5.91 -6.38
CA ALA A 74 -0.53 5.67 -5.01
C ALA A 74 -1.66 5.13 -4.12
N SER A 75 -2.86 5.70 -4.21
CA SER A 75 -4.03 5.27 -3.43
C SER A 75 -4.47 3.86 -3.80
N VAL A 76 -4.50 3.51 -5.07
CA VAL A 76 -4.85 2.16 -5.55
C VAL A 76 -3.83 1.14 -5.07
N VAL A 77 -2.54 1.45 -5.20
CA VAL A 77 -1.46 0.56 -4.71
C VAL A 77 -1.54 0.38 -3.20
N LEU A 78 -1.83 1.45 -2.44
CA LEU A 78 -2.03 1.42 -0.99
C LEU A 78 -3.19 0.50 -0.60
N VAL A 79 -4.33 0.61 -1.27
CA VAL A 79 -5.50 -0.24 -1.02
C VAL A 79 -5.17 -1.69 -1.32
N THR A 80 -4.57 -1.97 -2.48
CA THR A 80 -4.28 -3.35 -2.92
C THR A 80 -3.26 -4.03 -2.01
N LEU A 81 -2.14 -3.37 -1.71
CA LEU A 81 -1.13 -3.90 -0.80
C LEU A 81 -1.62 -3.97 0.64
N GLY A 82 -2.33 -2.95 1.09
CA GLY A 82 -2.94 -2.93 2.41
C GLY A 82 -3.92 -4.07 2.59
N PHE A 83 -4.74 -4.35 1.58
CA PHE A 83 -5.65 -5.50 1.56
C PHE A 83 -4.88 -6.83 1.62
N LEU A 84 -3.86 -7.02 0.77
CA LEU A 84 -3.03 -8.23 0.78
C LEU A 84 -2.39 -8.50 2.15
N ILE A 85 -1.80 -7.48 2.74
CA ILE A 85 -1.13 -7.58 4.04
C ILE A 85 -2.16 -7.72 5.17
N GLY A 86 -3.26 -6.96 5.09
CA GLY A 86 -4.33 -6.95 6.09
C GLY A 86 -5.14 -8.24 6.13
N CYS A 87 -5.40 -8.87 4.97
CA CYS A 87 -6.16 -10.11 4.88
C CYS A 87 -5.51 -11.26 5.64
N VAL A 88 -4.17 -11.34 5.67
CA VAL A 88 -3.45 -12.36 6.43
C VAL A 88 -3.80 -12.29 7.92
N THR A 89 -3.91 -11.09 8.45
CA THR A 89 -4.26 -10.87 9.87
C THR A 89 -5.77 -10.93 10.10
N ALA A 90 -6.58 -10.41 9.17
CA ALA A 90 -8.03 -10.45 9.26
C ALA A 90 -8.58 -11.90 9.32
N ARG A 91 -7.88 -12.85 8.69
CA ARG A 91 -8.23 -14.29 8.78
C ARG A 91 -8.36 -14.80 10.21
N VAL A 92 -7.55 -14.28 11.13
CA VAL A 92 -7.55 -14.73 12.53
C VAL A 92 -8.83 -14.27 13.24
N PHE A 93 -9.42 -13.17 12.80
CA PHE A 93 -10.62 -12.58 13.43
C PHE A 93 -11.93 -12.95 12.72
N LEU A 94 -11.87 -13.53 11.53
CA LEU A 94 -13.05 -13.91 10.77
C LEU A 94 -13.55 -15.29 11.20
N THR A 95 -14.72 -15.28 11.83
CA THR A 95 -15.43 -16.51 12.27
C THR A 95 -16.32 -17.08 11.15
N ASP A 96 -16.68 -16.25 10.14
CA ASP A 96 -17.55 -16.66 9.04
C ASP A 96 -16.74 -17.38 7.93
N GLU A 97 -17.01 -18.68 7.79
CA GLU A 97 -16.34 -19.56 6.85
C GLU A 97 -16.56 -19.18 5.37
N LYS A 98 -17.74 -18.60 5.06
CA LYS A 98 -18.08 -18.18 3.69
C LYS A 98 -17.26 -16.96 3.27
N LEU A 99 -17.07 -16.03 4.19
CA LEU A 99 -16.25 -14.85 3.97
C LEU A 99 -14.76 -15.23 3.86
N ARG A 100 -14.32 -16.16 4.68
CA ARG A 100 -12.97 -16.71 4.69
C ARG A 100 -12.61 -17.36 3.35
N ARG A 101 -13.49 -18.19 2.79
CA ARG A 101 -13.27 -18.82 1.48
C ARG A 101 -13.17 -17.82 0.34
N ARG A 102 -13.97 -16.75 0.36
CA ARG A 102 -13.87 -15.67 -0.64
C ARG A 102 -12.54 -14.90 -0.53
N MET A 103 -12.11 -14.63 0.69
CA MET A 103 -10.80 -14.00 0.92
C MET A 103 -9.65 -14.89 0.46
N ASP A 104 -9.73 -16.20 0.71
CA ASP A 104 -8.72 -17.16 0.28
C ASP A 104 -8.59 -17.19 -1.23
N ALA A 105 -9.70 -17.25 -1.95
CA ALA A 105 -9.70 -17.20 -3.41
C ALA A 105 -9.08 -15.90 -3.97
N THR A 106 -9.33 -14.77 -3.33
CA THR A 106 -8.74 -13.49 -3.72
C THR A 106 -7.24 -13.45 -3.40
N LEU A 107 -6.83 -14.00 -2.28
CA LEU A 107 -5.42 -14.10 -1.89
C LEU A 107 -4.64 -15.02 -2.83
N ASP A 108 -5.20 -16.16 -3.20
CA ASP A 108 -4.58 -17.11 -4.13
C ASP A 108 -4.39 -16.49 -5.53
N PHE A 109 -5.33 -15.65 -5.96
CA PHE A 109 -5.20 -14.89 -7.20
C PHE A 109 -4.10 -13.81 -7.12
N LEU A 110 -3.97 -13.13 -5.98
CA LEU A 110 -3.03 -12.03 -5.79
C LEU A 110 -1.64 -12.49 -5.33
N ALA A 111 -1.52 -13.67 -4.72
CA ALA A 111 -0.27 -14.20 -4.18
C ALA A 111 0.89 -14.22 -5.20
N PRO A 112 0.72 -14.70 -6.46
CA PRO A 112 1.80 -14.71 -7.44
C PRO A 112 2.25 -13.29 -7.84
N HIS A 113 1.37 -12.29 -7.72
CA HIS A 113 1.65 -10.90 -8.09
C HIS A 113 2.18 -10.06 -6.91
N ARG A 114 2.28 -10.64 -5.72
CA ARG A 114 2.71 -9.93 -4.50
C ARG A 114 4.07 -9.25 -4.66
N ALA A 115 5.04 -9.95 -5.24
CA ALA A 115 6.37 -9.39 -5.48
C ALA A 115 6.33 -8.23 -6.49
N GLN A 116 5.58 -8.37 -7.57
CA GLN A 116 5.40 -7.33 -8.58
C GLN A 116 4.72 -6.09 -7.98
N LEU A 117 3.65 -6.28 -7.22
CA LEU A 117 2.96 -5.20 -6.51
C LEU A 117 3.88 -4.49 -5.52
N GLY A 118 4.73 -5.24 -4.82
CA GLY A 118 5.73 -4.65 -3.92
C GLY A 118 6.74 -3.76 -4.65
N HIS A 119 7.25 -4.19 -5.80
CA HIS A 119 8.15 -3.37 -6.61
C HIS A 119 7.45 -2.11 -7.16
N ILE A 120 6.21 -2.26 -7.63
CA ILE A 120 5.38 -1.13 -8.09
C ILE A 120 5.16 -0.14 -6.95
N ALA A 121 4.90 -0.62 -5.73
CA ALA A 121 4.71 0.23 -4.57
C ALA A 121 5.97 1.03 -4.21
N ILE A 122 7.14 0.38 -4.26
CA ILE A 122 8.42 1.07 -4.01
C ILE A 122 8.64 2.14 -5.09
N GLY A 123 8.46 1.79 -6.37
CA GLY A 123 8.62 2.74 -7.48
C GLY A 123 7.65 3.92 -7.37
N THR A 124 6.37 3.65 -7.12
CA THR A 124 5.35 4.69 -6.94
C THR A 124 5.62 5.53 -5.71
N GLY A 125 6.07 4.92 -4.61
CA GLY A 125 6.42 5.62 -3.39
C GLY A 125 7.59 6.57 -3.57
N LEU A 126 8.68 6.11 -4.22
CA LEU A 126 9.83 6.95 -4.56
C LEU A 126 9.43 8.09 -5.50
N TRP A 127 8.65 7.79 -6.54
CA TRP A 127 8.13 8.82 -7.43
C TRP A 127 7.32 9.88 -6.68
N THR A 128 6.45 9.47 -5.77
CA THR A 128 5.62 10.39 -4.98
C THR A 128 6.46 11.29 -4.08
N VAL A 129 7.54 10.76 -3.49
CA VAL A 129 8.50 11.56 -2.70
C VAL A 129 9.21 12.58 -3.59
N VAL A 130 9.76 12.14 -4.72
CA VAL A 130 10.46 13.02 -5.67
C VAL A 130 9.52 14.10 -6.20
N ALA A 131 8.31 13.72 -6.61
CA ALA A 131 7.32 14.67 -7.10
C ALA A 131 6.94 15.72 -6.04
N ALA A 132 6.82 15.32 -4.78
CA ALA A 132 6.51 16.25 -3.68
C ALA A 132 7.67 17.21 -3.35
N LEU A 133 8.91 16.79 -3.62
CA LEU A 133 10.10 17.64 -3.42
C LEU A 133 10.32 18.61 -4.57
N VAL A 134 10.02 18.17 -5.82
CA VAL A 134 10.23 18.99 -7.03
C VAL A 134 9.07 19.98 -7.24
N TRP A 135 7.86 19.58 -6.90
CA TRP A 135 6.65 20.41 -7.02
C TRP A 135 5.98 20.58 -5.65
N PRO A 136 6.54 21.42 -4.79
CA PRO A 136 5.86 21.75 -3.53
C PRO A 136 4.51 22.39 -3.87
N LEU A 137 3.42 21.77 -3.40
CA LEU A 137 2.09 22.37 -3.50
C LEU A 137 2.07 23.66 -2.68
N PRO A 138 1.51 24.74 -3.23
CA PRO A 138 1.31 25.98 -2.49
C PRO A 138 0.35 25.79 -1.32
#